data_996c3a88d53e88f39b639af1b129f0e0
#
_entry.id   996c3a88d53e88f39b639af1b129f0e0
#
_cell.length_a   1.000
_cell.length_b   1.000
_cell.length_c   1.000
_cell.angle_alpha   90.00
_cell.angle_beta   90.00
_cell.angle_gamma   90.00
#
_symmetry.space_group_name_H-M   'P 1'
#
loop_
_entity.id
_entity.type
_entity.pdbx_description
1 polymer ?
#
loop_
_entity_poly.entity_id
_entity_poly.type
_entity_poly.pdbx_seq_one_letter_code
_entity_poly.pdbx_strand_id
1 'polypeptide(L)' 'MNVSLFFEIYRDGGRYRWRLRYGAQILAESADAYNDKKACKALLEIVRDQSAGKPIVDTTGDP' A
#
# COMPACT_ATOMS: atom_id res chain seq x y z
N MET A 1 -7.41 -9.95 -21.39
CA MET A 1 -6.39 -9.02 -20.87
C MET A 1 -6.21 -9.26 -19.37
N ASN A 2 -5.00 -9.54 -18.94
CA ASN A 2 -4.73 -9.82 -17.55
C ASN A 2 -4.50 -8.53 -16.77
N VAL A 3 -5.21 -8.40 -15.66
CA VAL A 3 -5.02 -7.29 -14.73
C VAL A 3 -4.24 -7.82 -13.54
N SER A 4 -3.13 -7.17 -13.23
CA SER A 4 -2.27 -7.57 -12.12
C SER A 4 -2.52 -6.74 -10.89
N LEU A 5 -2.44 -7.39 -9.73
CA LEU A 5 -2.39 -6.74 -8.43
C LEU A 5 -0.91 -6.56 -8.08
N PHE A 6 -0.49 -5.34 -7.80
CA PHE A 6 0.91 -5.06 -7.48
C PHE A 6 1.06 -3.84 -6.59
N PHE A 7 2.16 -3.81 -5.85
CA PHE A 7 2.56 -2.64 -5.08
C PHE A 7 3.50 -1.78 -5.91
N GLU A 8 3.35 -0.48 -5.79
CA GLU A 8 4.15 0.49 -6.52
C GLU A 8 4.70 1.52 -5.55
N ILE A 9 6.00 1.79 -5.64
CA ILE A 9 6.62 2.92 -4.95
C ILE A 9 6.71 4.05 -5.97
N TYR A 10 6.29 5.24 -5.59
CA TYR A 10 6.31 6.39 -6.49
C TYR A 10 6.80 7.64 -5.77
N ARG A 11 7.26 8.60 -6.56
CA ARG A 11 7.65 9.90 -6.03
C ARG A 11 6.44 10.79 -5.84
N ASP A 12 6.45 11.52 -4.72
CA ASP A 12 5.49 12.54 -4.40
C ASP A 12 6.27 13.78 -3.95
N GLY A 13 6.56 14.67 -4.89
CA GLY A 13 7.49 15.77 -4.65
C GLY A 13 8.89 15.24 -4.37
N GLY A 14 9.51 15.68 -3.27
CA GLY A 14 10.81 15.18 -2.84
C GLY A 14 10.75 13.93 -1.98
N ARG A 15 9.60 13.28 -1.86
CA ARG A 15 9.38 12.17 -0.97
C ARG A 15 8.92 10.94 -1.72
N TYR A 16 8.75 9.84 -0.99
CA TYR A 16 8.36 8.54 -1.52
C TYR A 16 7.10 8.05 -0.83
N ARG A 17 6.18 7.51 -1.64
CA ARG A 17 4.95 6.87 -1.15
C ARG A 17 4.80 5.51 -1.83
N TRP A 18 3.96 4.66 -1.26
CA TRP A 18 3.59 3.41 -1.93
C TRP A 18 2.08 3.36 -2.12
N ARG A 19 1.68 2.54 -3.07
CA ARG A 19 0.27 2.25 -3.30
C ARG A 19 0.09 0.83 -3.82
N LEU A 20 -1.09 0.29 -3.57
CA LEU A 20 -1.51 -1.00 -4.09
C LEU A 20 -2.44 -0.75 -5.27
N ARG A 21 -2.10 -1.32 -6.41
CA ARG A 21 -2.86 -1.14 -7.64
C ARG A 21 -3.39 -2.45 -8.16
N TYR A 22 -4.60 -2.38 -8.71
CA TYR A 22 -5.18 -3.43 -9.55
C TYR A 22 -5.31 -2.84 -10.95
N GLY A 23 -4.32 -3.09 -11.80
CA GLY A 23 -4.22 -2.41 -13.09
C GLY A 23 -4.09 -0.89 -12.88
N ALA A 24 -5.01 -0.14 -13.46
CA ALA A 24 -5.05 1.32 -13.32
C ALA A 24 -5.75 1.79 -12.04
N GLN A 25 -6.44 0.89 -11.34
CA GLN A 25 -7.19 1.25 -10.14
C GLN A 25 -6.28 1.25 -8.92
N ILE A 26 -6.35 2.31 -8.11
CA ILE A 26 -5.65 2.41 -6.83
C ILE A 26 -6.58 1.87 -5.76
N LEU A 27 -6.13 0.81 -5.07
CA LEU A 27 -6.90 0.19 -3.98
C LEU A 27 -6.51 0.71 -2.61
N ALA A 28 -5.24 1.07 -2.42
CA ALA A 28 -4.72 1.54 -1.15
C ALA A 28 -3.49 2.39 -1.39
N GLU A 29 -3.17 3.26 -0.44
CA GLU A 29 -1.98 4.10 -0.47
C GLU A 29 -1.37 4.19 0.92
N SER A 30 -0.07 4.52 0.97
CA SER A 30 0.59 4.81 2.25
C SER A 30 -0.02 6.05 2.90
N ALA A 31 -0.19 6.01 4.22
CA ALA A 31 -0.68 7.16 4.98
C ALA A 31 0.34 8.30 4.97
N ASP A 32 1.62 7.94 4.99
CA ASP A 32 2.71 8.91 5.07
C ASP A 32 3.53 8.95 3.78
N ALA A 33 4.21 10.08 3.57
CA ALA A 33 5.27 10.22 2.60
C ALA A 33 6.61 10.11 3.32
N TYR A 34 7.52 9.32 2.78
CA TYR A 34 8.81 9.03 3.40
C TYR A 34 9.92 9.80 2.70
N ASN A 35 10.86 10.33 3.49
CA ASN A 35 11.99 11.07 2.92
C ASN A 35 13.02 10.12 2.28
N ASP A 36 13.05 8.86 2.73
CA ASP A 36 14.00 7.86 2.29
C ASP A 36 13.28 6.71 1.60
N LYS A 37 13.69 6.39 0.39
CA LYS A 37 13.13 5.30 -0.39
C LYS A 37 13.25 3.96 0.34
N LYS A 38 14.38 3.73 1.04
CA LYS A 38 14.57 2.48 1.80
C LYS A 38 13.53 2.34 2.91
N ALA A 39 13.21 3.43 3.61
CA ALA A 39 12.19 3.41 4.65
C ALA A 39 10.82 3.10 4.08
N CYS A 40 10.47 3.72 2.97
CA CYS A 40 9.22 3.44 2.27
C CYS A 40 9.13 1.97 1.87
N LYS A 41 10.18 1.44 1.27
CA LYS A 41 10.23 0.05 0.84
C LYS A 41 10.14 -0.92 2.01
N ALA A 42 10.82 -0.64 3.11
CA ALA A 42 10.80 -1.51 4.28
C ALA A 42 9.40 -1.64 4.86
N LEU A 43 8.66 -0.54 4.96
CA LEU A 43 7.28 -0.58 5.45
C LEU A 43 6.35 -1.24 4.46
N LEU A 44 6.57 -1.02 3.17
CA LEU A 44 5.78 -1.70 2.14
C LEU A 44 5.97 -3.22 2.19
N GLU A 45 7.19 -3.68 2.42
CA GLU A 45 7.46 -5.11 2.55
C GLU A 45 6.71 -5.73 3.73
N ILE A 46 6.59 -5.00 4.84
CA ILE A 46 5.78 -5.45 5.99
C ILE A 46 4.31 -5.60 5.57
N VAL A 47 3.77 -4.61 4.90
CA VAL A 47 2.38 -4.67 4.41
C VAL A 47 2.19 -5.87 3.50
N ARG A 48 3.06 -6.02 2.52
CA ARG A 48 2.98 -7.12 1.56
C ARG A 48 3.07 -8.49 2.23
N ASP A 49 4.04 -8.66 3.13
CA ASP A 49 4.38 -9.99 3.64
C ASP A 49 3.54 -10.38 4.85
N GLN A 50 3.04 -9.41 5.62
CA GLN A 50 2.37 -9.69 6.87
C GLN A 50 0.87 -9.42 6.87
N SER A 51 0.32 -8.89 5.79
CA SER A 51 -1.12 -8.58 5.73
C SER A 51 -1.97 -9.76 5.27
N ALA A 52 -1.39 -10.75 4.62
CA ALA A 52 -2.15 -11.88 4.09
C ALA A 52 -2.83 -12.65 5.22
N GLY A 53 -4.14 -12.90 5.05
CA GLY A 53 -4.91 -13.67 6.02
C GLY A 53 -5.21 -12.96 7.33
N LYS A 54 -4.87 -11.69 7.45
CA LYS A 54 -5.18 -10.92 8.67
C LYS A 54 -6.67 -10.59 8.73
N PRO A 55 -7.23 -10.52 9.94
CA PRO A 55 -8.67 -10.31 10.09
C PRO A 55 -9.08 -8.89 9.69
N ILE A 56 -10.31 -8.78 9.21
CA ILE A 56 -10.97 -7.49 9.04
C ILE A 56 -11.71 -7.22 10.33
N VAL A 57 -11.41 -6.07 10.96
CA VAL A 57 -12.09 -5.64 12.18
C VAL A 57 -13.02 -4.51 11.82
N ASP A 58 -14.30 -4.72 12.03
CA ASP A 58 -15.33 -3.73 11.74
C ASP A 58 -15.68 -2.99 13.04
N THR A 59 -15.35 -1.70 13.08
CA THR A 59 -15.60 -0.85 14.24
C THR A 59 -16.74 0.12 14.02
N THR A 60 -17.54 -0.07 12.96
CA THR A 60 -18.62 0.86 12.61
C THR A 60 -19.82 0.76 13.54
N GLY A 61 -20.04 -0.41 14.14
CA GLY A 61 -21.26 -0.67 14.90
C GLY A 61 -22.47 -1.01 14.03
N ASP A 62 -22.31 -1.00 12.71
CA ASP A 62 -23.37 -1.34 11.76
C ASP A 62 -23.33 -2.83 11.39
N PRO A 63 -24.46 -3.44 11.07
CA PRO A 63 -24.50 -4.82 10.61
C PRO A 63 -23.80 -5.04 9.26
#